data_3e0bba99530d945307e094671e42e1c4
#
_entry.id   3e0bba99530d945307e094671e42e1c4
#
_cell.length_a   1.000
_cell.length_b   1.000
_cell.length_c   1.000
_cell.angle_alpha   90.00
_cell.angle_beta   90.00
_cell.angle_gamma   90.00
#
_symmetry.space_group_name_H-M   'P 1'
#
loop_
_entity.id
_entity.type
_entity.pdbx_description
1 polymer ?
#
loop_
_entity_poly.entity_id
_entity_poly.type
_entity_poly.pdbx_seq_one_letter_code
_entity_poly.pdbx_strand_id
1 'polypeptide(L)'
;MKKVLIVVDVQKDFYHPDGALYVNGGEVLPERIANVIPQFDDVVFTVDWHPYNHCSFKENGGIWPVHCVAFSEGASLPKEFMPYFKEIHDGRCYNIVIKGADSEREEYGANHMNVMLAHDENPTECEYVFCGIAGDYCVKETLDAVHKAFPWAQVKVWLDGVVSIDDGTTLRNFMEENNIEEWVPEV
;
A
#
# COMPACT_ATOMS: atom_id res chain seq x y z
N MET A 1 18.18 5.90 12.66
CA MET A 1 17.53 5.97 11.36
C MET A 1 16.05 5.76 11.59
N LYS A 2 15.22 6.65 11.11
CA LYS A 2 13.76 6.59 11.28
C LYS A 2 13.21 5.44 10.44
N LYS A 3 12.34 4.61 11.03
CA LYS A 3 11.68 3.49 10.32
C LYS A 3 10.26 3.89 9.96
N VAL A 4 9.90 3.80 8.68
CA VAL A 4 8.57 4.15 8.15
C VAL A 4 7.94 2.92 7.52
N LEU A 5 6.77 2.51 7.99
CA LEU A 5 6.00 1.43 7.37
C LEU A 5 5.07 1.98 6.29
N ILE A 6 5.14 1.42 5.10
CA ILE A 6 4.23 1.73 3.98
C ILE A 6 3.26 0.56 3.83
N VAL A 7 2.02 0.79 4.22
CA VAL A 7 0.93 -0.20 4.16
C VAL A 7 0.13 0.05 2.89
N VAL A 8 0.30 -0.83 1.90
CA VAL A 8 -0.28 -0.64 0.58
C VAL A 8 -1.64 -1.33 0.49
N ASP A 9 -2.69 -0.55 0.28
CA ASP A 9 -4.04 -0.95 -0.15
C ASP A 9 -4.68 -2.10 0.64
N VAL A 10 -4.46 -2.17 1.95
CA VAL A 10 -5.15 -3.16 2.79
C VAL A 10 -6.58 -2.68 3.05
N GLN A 11 -7.40 -2.71 1.99
CA GLN A 11 -8.80 -2.27 1.98
C GLN A 11 -9.75 -3.47 1.94
N LYS A 12 -10.99 -3.28 2.40
CA LYS A 12 -11.96 -4.38 2.56
C LYS A 12 -12.16 -5.20 1.28
N ASP A 13 -12.23 -4.56 0.13
CA ASP A 13 -12.41 -5.27 -1.15
C ASP A 13 -11.25 -6.20 -1.49
N PHE A 14 -10.05 -5.99 -0.93
CA PHE A 14 -8.87 -6.82 -1.19
C PHE A 14 -8.60 -7.85 -0.08
N TYR A 15 -8.74 -7.45 1.21
CA TYR A 15 -8.36 -8.35 2.30
C TYR A 15 -9.51 -9.22 2.81
N HIS A 16 -10.77 -8.81 2.65
CA HIS A 16 -11.91 -9.52 3.24
C HIS A 16 -12.45 -10.59 2.29
N PRO A 17 -12.80 -11.80 2.76
CA PRO A 17 -13.33 -12.87 1.90
C PRO A 17 -14.57 -12.51 1.08
N ASP A 18 -15.39 -11.55 1.58
CA ASP A 18 -16.56 -11.03 0.86
C ASP A 18 -16.22 -9.79 0.00
N GLY A 19 -14.96 -9.40 -0.09
CA GLY A 19 -14.50 -8.26 -0.88
C GLY A 19 -14.63 -8.49 -2.38
N ALA A 20 -14.92 -7.43 -3.14
CA ALA A 20 -15.18 -7.52 -4.58
C ALA A 20 -13.97 -8.01 -5.41
N LEU A 21 -12.77 -7.82 -4.89
CA LEU A 21 -11.51 -8.26 -5.49
C LEU A 21 -10.62 -8.91 -4.42
N TYR A 22 -11.20 -9.84 -3.67
CA TYR A 22 -10.51 -10.53 -2.58
C TYR A 22 -9.27 -11.27 -3.08
N VAL A 23 -8.15 -11.04 -2.40
CA VAL A 23 -6.88 -11.75 -2.60
C VAL A 23 -6.74 -12.80 -1.50
N ASN A 24 -6.65 -14.06 -1.88
CA ASN A 24 -6.62 -15.20 -0.96
C ASN A 24 -5.50 -15.07 0.08
N GLY A 25 -5.85 -15.17 1.35
CA GLY A 25 -4.93 -14.97 2.48
C GLY A 25 -4.86 -13.52 2.98
N GLY A 26 -5.57 -12.58 2.34
CA GLY A 26 -5.59 -11.17 2.74
C GLY A 26 -6.19 -10.93 4.13
N GLU A 27 -7.10 -11.81 4.57
CA GLU A 27 -7.83 -11.68 5.83
C GLU A 27 -6.94 -11.70 7.09
N VAL A 28 -5.72 -12.18 6.99
CA VAL A 28 -4.78 -12.19 8.12
C VAL A 28 -4.00 -10.88 8.26
N LEU A 29 -3.95 -10.05 7.20
CA LEU A 29 -3.09 -8.87 7.16
C LEU A 29 -3.51 -7.77 8.15
N PRO A 30 -4.80 -7.46 8.37
CA PRO A 30 -5.19 -6.40 9.28
C PRO A 30 -4.57 -6.54 10.68
N GLU A 31 -4.74 -7.70 11.30
CA GLU A 31 -4.20 -7.97 12.65
C GLU A 31 -2.67 -8.09 12.61
N ARG A 32 -2.13 -8.80 11.63
CA ARG A 32 -0.68 -9.01 11.49
C ARG A 32 0.07 -7.69 11.34
N ILE A 33 -0.40 -6.79 10.49
CA ILE A 33 0.21 -5.48 10.27
C ILE A 33 0.04 -4.59 11.50
N ALA A 34 -1.15 -4.53 12.11
CA ALA A 34 -1.39 -3.73 13.30
C ALA A 34 -0.43 -4.11 14.46
N ASN A 35 -0.10 -5.39 14.61
CA ASN A 35 0.84 -5.88 15.63
C ASN A 35 2.30 -5.45 15.37
N VAL A 36 2.65 -5.12 14.14
CA VAL A 36 4.01 -4.74 13.74
C VAL A 36 4.19 -3.21 13.70
N ILE A 37 3.13 -2.43 13.43
CA ILE A 37 3.20 -0.96 13.39
C ILE A 37 3.95 -0.34 14.58
N PRO A 38 3.83 -0.80 15.83
CA PRO A 38 4.56 -0.23 16.98
C PRO A 38 6.10 -0.33 16.89
N GLN A 39 6.65 -1.11 15.96
CA GLN A 39 8.11 -1.19 15.72
C GLN A 39 8.62 -0.08 14.78
N PHE A 40 7.72 0.78 14.29
CA PHE A 40 8.02 1.87 13.36
C PHE A 40 7.80 3.23 14.01
N ASP A 41 8.59 4.21 13.60
CA ASP A 41 8.45 5.59 14.03
C ASP A 41 7.27 6.30 13.35
N ASP A 42 6.91 5.82 12.15
CA ASP A 42 5.82 6.35 11.35
C ASP A 42 5.16 5.27 10.47
N VAL A 43 3.92 5.51 10.07
CA VAL A 43 3.16 4.64 9.15
C VAL A 43 2.41 5.46 8.12
N VAL A 44 2.46 5.02 6.87
CA VAL A 44 1.72 5.58 5.74
C VAL A 44 0.83 4.50 5.14
N PHE A 45 -0.43 4.82 4.90
CA PHE A 45 -1.39 3.94 4.25
C PHE A 45 -1.66 4.44 2.84
N THR A 46 -1.60 3.57 1.83
CA THR A 46 -2.14 3.90 0.51
C THR A 46 -3.53 3.30 0.34
N VAL A 47 -4.37 3.92 -0.44
CA VAL A 47 -5.72 3.46 -0.72
C VAL A 47 -6.10 3.68 -2.18
N ASP A 48 -6.64 2.66 -2.83
CA ASP A 48 -7.39 2.83 -4.06
C ASP A 48 -8.69 3.57 -3.77
N TRP A 49 -8.98 4.60 -4.57
CA TRP A 49 -10.13 5.46 -4.34
C TRP A 49 -10.82 5.79 -5.67
N HIS A 50 -11.38 4.74 -6.27
CA HIS A 50 -11.87 4.81 -7.63
C HIS A 50 -13.21 5.53 -7.75
N PRO A 51 -13.39 6.43 -8.74
CA PRO A 51 -14.72 6.85 -9.15
C PRO A 51 -15.48 5.63 -9.72
N TYR A 52 -16.80 5.66 -9.65
CA TYR A 52 -17.66 4.54 -10.09
C TYR A 52 -17.49 4.16 -11.58
N ASN A 53 -16.95 5.06 -12.39
CA ASN A 53 -16.69 4.89 -13.83
C ASN A 53 -15.21 4.71 -14.16
N HIS A 54 -14.37 4.24 -13.21
CA HIS A 54 -12.95 4.10 -13.42
C HIS A 54 -12.60 3.12 -14.56
N CYS A 55 -11.56 3.46 -15.33
CA CYS A 55 -11.15 2.71 -16.53
C CYS A 55 -10.67 1.28 -16.23
N SER A 56 -10.23 0.97 -15.00
CA SER A 56 -9.80 -0.37 -14.59
C SER A 56 -10.93 -1.39 -14.54
N PHE A 57 -12.19 -0.95 -14.45
CA PHE A 57 -13.33 -1.82 -14.30
C PHE A 57 -13.76 -2.46 -15.63
N LYS A 58 -14.15 -3.74 -15.58
CA LYS A 58 -14.64 -4.50 -16.75
C LYS A 58 -15.76 -3.80 -17.49
N GLU A 59 -16.63 -3.13 -16.74
CA GLU A 59 -17.77 -2.37 -17.28
C GLU A 59 -17.32 -1.18 -18.13
N ASN A 60 -16.09 -0.68 -17.90
CA ASN A 60 -15.49 0.47 -18.59
C ASN A 60 -14.32 0.05 -19.51
N GLY A 61 -14.18 -1.24 -19.81
CA GLY A 61 -13.16 -1.77 -20.72
C GLY A 61 -11.87 -2.23 -20.05
N GLY A 62 -11.78 -2.18 -18.73
CA GLY A 62 -10.66 -2.69 -17.94
C GLY A 62 -10.75 -4.20 -17.68
N ILE A 63 -9.92 -4.68 -16.77
CA ILE A 63 -9.78 -6.13 -16.47
C ILE A 63 -10.33 -6.52 -15.10
N TRP A 64 -10.58 -5.56 -14.21
CA TRP A 64 -10.97 -5.82 -12.84
C TRP A 64 -12.49 -5.76 -12.61
N PRO A 65 -13.04 -6.48 -11.64
CA PRO A 65 -14.38 -6.20 -11.15
C PRO A 65 -14.43 -4.79 -10.54
N VAL A 66 -15.61 -4.23 -10.34
CA VAL A 66 -15.78 -2.96 -9.60
C VAL A 66 -15.32 -3.18 -8.16
N HIS A 67 -14.35 -2.38 -7.69
CA HIS A 67 -13.75 -2.47 -6.37
C HIS A 67 -13.30 -1.09 -5.88
N CYS A 68 -13.11 -0.96 -4.59
CA CYS A 68 -12.59 0.24 -3.92
C CYS A 68 -13.23 1.56 -4.40
N VAL A 69 -14.53 1.52 -4.70
CA VAL A 69 -15.25 2.72 -5.11
C VAL A 69 -15.24 3.73 -3.96
N ALA A 70 -14.89 4.97 -4.26
CA ALA A 70 -14.80 6.06 -3.31
C ALA A 70 -16.05 6.13 -2.40
N PHE A 71 -15.82 6.26 -1.09
CA PHE A 71 -16.85 6.28 -0.04
C PHE A 71 -17.66 4.99 0.15
N SER A 72 -17.34 3.90 -0.57
CA SER A 72 -17.95 2.60 -0.33
C SER A 72 -17.32 1.89 0.87
N GLU A 73 -18.02 0.88 1.40
CA GLU A 73 -17.47 0.01 2.44
C GLU A 73 -16.26 -0.80 1.92
N GLY A 74 -16.27 -1.16 0.63
CA GLY A 74 -15.16 -1.85 -0.03
C GLY A 74 -13.85 -1.08 -0.03
N ALA A 75 -13.92 0.25 -0.12
CA ALA A 75 -12.76 1.14 -0.06
C ALA A 75 -12.24 1.40 1.37
N SER A 76 -12.92 0.89 2.41
CA SER A 76 -12.53 1.16 3.81
C SER A 76 -11.26 0.42 4.23
N LEU A 77 -10.46 1.09 5.05
CA LEU A 77 -9.35 0.48 5.78
C LEU A 77 -9.85 -0.32 6.99
N PRO A 78 -9.11 -1.34 7.45
CA PRO A 78 -9.44 -2.12 8.64
C PRO A 78 -9.53 -1.24 9.90
N LYS A 79 -10.44 -1.61 10.80
CA LYS A 79 -10.57 -0.92 12.11
C LYS A 79 -9.30 -1.03 12.96
N GLU A 80 -8.50 -2.05 12.76
CA GLU A 80 -7.21 -2.30 13.42
C GLU A 80 -6.21 -1.18 13.15
N PHE A 81 -6.36 -0.45 12.04
CA PHE A 81 -5.47 0.67 11.68
C PHE A 81 -5.92 2.01 12.24
N MET A 82 -7.16 2.12 12.73
CA MET A 82 -7.71 3.41 13.22
C MET A 82 -6.85 4.09 14.29
N PRO A 83 -6.20 3.37 15.25
CA PRO A 83 -5.35 4.01 16.26
C PRO A 83 -4.11 4.72 15.68
N TYR A 84 -3.75 4.41 14.45
CA TYR A 84 -2.54 4.91 13.77
C TYR A 84 -2.81 6.02 12.76
N PHE A 85 -4.06 6.41 12.58
CA PHE A 85 -4.39 7.56 11.74
C PHE A 85 -3.98 8.83 12.45
N LYS A 86 -3.16 9.65 11.78
CA LYS A 86 -2.74 10.94 12.31
C LYS A 86 -3.89 11.92 12.32
N GLU A 87 -3.98 12.71 13.39
CA GLU A 87 -4.98 13.76 13.51
C GLU A 87 -4.97 14.70 12.32
N ILE A 88 -6.17 15.14 11.98
CA ILE A 88 -6.46 15.91 10.77
C ILE A 88 -6.34 17.38 11.10
N HIS A 89 -5.40 18.08 10.48
CA HIS A 89 -5.52 19.52 10.26
C HIS A 89 -6.12 19.72 8.87
N ASP A 90 -7.14 20.59 8.76
CA ASP A 90 -7.84 20.92 7.51
C ASP A 90 -8.62 19.78 6.83
N GLY A 91 -9.12 18.82 7.59
CA GLY A 91 -9.96 17.72 7.06
C GLY A 91 -9.20 16.63 6.28
N ARG A 92 -7.89 16.57 6.39
CA ARG A 92 -7.04 15.55 5.74
C ARG A 92 -6.32 14.69 6.76
N CYS A 93 -6.31 13.39 6.52
CA CYS A 93 -5.44 12.47 7.25
C CYS A 93 -4.07 12.46 6.53
N TYR A 94 -3.04 12.99 7.17
CA TYR A 94 -1.74 13.21 6.52
C TYR A 94 -0.97 11.94 6.20
N ASN A 95 -1.32 10.82 6.81
CA ASN A 95 -0.67 9.54 6.53
C ASN A 95 -1.54 8.59 5.68
N ILE A 96 -2.54 9.11 4.97
CA ILE A 96 -3.29 8.35 3.95
C ILE A 96 -3.02 8.95 2.57
N VAL A 97 -2.53 8.12 1.65
CA VAL A 97 -2.25 8.46 0.26
C VAL A 97 -3.31 7.85 -0.62
N ILE A 98 -4.09 8.69 -1.27
CA ILE A 98 -5.12 8.29 -2.23
C ILE A 98 -4.47 8.09 -3.60
N LYS A 99 -4.80 6.99 -4.28
CA LYS A 99 -4.44 6.72 -5.68
C LYS A 99 -5.64 6.21 -6.48
N GLY A 100 -5.50 6.13 -7.80
CA GLY A 100 -6.57 5.63 -8.68
C GLY A 100 -7.82 6.50 -8.71
N ALA A 101 -7.71 7.80 -8.41
CA ALA A 101 -8.85 8.72 -8.38
C ALA A 101 -9.21 9.32 -9.74
N ASP A 102 -8.35 9.15 -10.76
CA ASP A 102 -8.59 9.61 -12.13
C ASP A 102 -9.32 8.53 -12.92
N SER A 103 -10.54 8.82 -13.38
CA SER A 103 -11.39 7.84 -14.10
C SER A 103 -10.78 7.30 -15.40
N GLU A 104 -9.85 8.01 -15.99
CA GLU A 104 -9.28 7.68 -17.31
C GLU A 104 -7.88 7.06 -17.23
N ARG A 105 -7.30 6.98 -16.01
CA ARG A 105 -5.93 6.49 -15.83
C ARG A 105 -5.85 5.36 -14.80
N GLU A 106 -5.27 4.24 -15.21
CA GLU A 106 -4.88 3.16 -14.29
C GLU A 106 -3.67 3.57 -13.46
N GLU A 107 -3.71 3.35 -12.15
CA GLU A 107 -2.68 3.76 -11.22
C GLU A 107 -2.49 2.71 -10.12
N TYR A 108 -1.65 1.69 -10.39
CA TYR A 108 -1.32 0.69 -9.37
C TYR A 108 -0.39 1.27 -8.29
N GLY A 109 0.63 2.01 -8.68
CA GLY A 109 1.59 2.62 -7.77
C GLY A 109 1.12 3.94 -7.20
N ALA A 110 1.41 4.18 -5.92
CA ALA A 110 1.16 5.47 -5.28
C ALA A 110 2.21 6.50 -5.73
N ASN A 111 2.02 7.09 -6.92
CA ASN A 111 2.97 8.04 -7.52
C ASN A 111 3.14 9.34 -6.71
N HIS A 112 2.23 9.63 -5.79
CA HIS A 112 2.29 10.81 -4.93
C HIS A 112 3.02 10.57 -3.59
N MET A 113 3.61 9.40 -3.40
CA MET A 113 4.39 9.10 -2.19
C MET A 113 5.57 10.04 -1.99
N ASN A 114 6.15 10.58 -3.07
CA ASN A 114 7.16 11.64 -2.97
C ASN A 114 6.70 12.83 -2.13
N VAL A 115 5.41 13.16 -2.14
CA VAL A 115 4.86 14.24 -1.30
C VAL A 115 4.88 13.83 0.18
N MET A 116 4.59 12.57 0.47
CA MET A 116 4.60 12.02 1.84
C MET A 116 6.02 11.85 2.39
N LEU A 117 6.93 11.35 1.56
CA LEU A 117 8.34 11.19 1.91
C LEU A 117 9.05 12.56 2.07
N ALA A 118 8.57 13.58 1.35
CA ALA A 118 9.09 14.94 1.47
C ALA A 118 8.73 15.63 2.80
N HIS A 119 7.81 15.09 3.60
CA HIS A 119 7.56 15.55 4.96
C HIS A 119 8.64 15.11 5.97
N ASP A 120 9.47 14.13 5.60
CA ASP A 120 10.67 13.83 6.37
C ASP A 120 11.78 14.80 5.99
N GLU A 121 12.31 15.49 6.97
CA GLU A 121 13.35 16.52 6.80
C GLU A 121 14.60 15.96 6.10
N ASN A 122 14.84 14.64 6.19
CA ASN A 122 15.95 13.97 5.53
C ASN A 122 15.58 12.53 5.11
N PRO A 123 15.07 12.30 3.89
CA PRO A 123 14.73 10.95 3.40
C PRO A 123 15.89 9.96 3.40
N THR A 124 17.15 10.44 3.38
CA THR A 124 18.34 9.56 3.41
C THR A 124 18.60 8.94 4.78
N GLU A 125 17.94 9.43 5.82
CA GLU A 125 18.05 8.92 7.19
C GLU A 125 16.88 7.99 7.56
N CYS A 126 16.00 7.69 6.58
CA CYS A 126 14.85 6.82 6.76
C CYS A 126 15.07 5.44 6.12
N GLU A 127 14.52 4.42 6.78
CA GLU A 127 14.30 3.09 6.23
C GLU A 127 12.80 2.94 5.96
N TYR A 128 12.43 2.64 4.72
CA TYR A 128 11.05 2.43 4.30
C TYR A 128 10.78 0.95 4.12
N VAL A 129 9.80 0.43 4.85
CA VAL A 129 9.40 -0.98 4.79
C VAL A 129 8.02 -1.09 4.17
N PHE A 130 7.90 -1.90 3.12
CA PHE A 130 6.65 -2.07 2.37
C PHE A 130 5.94 -3.36 2.76
N CYS A 131 4.62 -3.30 2.88
CA CYS A 131 3.72 -4.44 3.06
C CYS A 131 2.36 -4.14 2.44
N GLY A 132 1.45 -5.12 2.38
CA GLY A 132 0.06 -4.92 1.91
C GLY A 132 -0.38 -5.84 0.77
N ILE A 133 -1.28 -5.35 -0.11
CA ILE A 133 -1.97 -6.08 -1.19
C ILE A 133 -2.02 -5.23 -2.48
N ALA A 134 -1.84 -5.79 -3.67
CA ALA A 134 -1.28 -7.10 -3.97
C ALA A 134 0.22 -6.97 -4.25
N GLY A 135 0.98 -7.98 -3.82
CA GLY A 135 2.44 -7.97 -3.96
C GLY A 135 2.91 -7.83 -5.40
N ASP A 136 2.23 -8.48 -6.32
CA ASP A 136 2.53 -8.49 -7.76
C ASP A 136 2.00 -7.26 -8.53
N TYR A 137 1.17 -6.42 -7.89
CA TYR A 137 0.61 -5.18 -8.46
C TYR A 137 0.94 -3.97 -7.59
N CYS A 138 0.01 -3.54 -6.74
CA CYS A 138 0.08 -2.27 -6.02
C CYS A 138 1.32 -2.14 -5.12
N VAL A 139 1.72 -3.22 -4.42
CA VAL A 139 2.92 -3.20 -3.57
C VAL A 139 4.16 -3.00 -4.44
N LYS A 140 4.34 -3.81 -5.48
CA LYS A 140 5.49 -3.72 -6.39
C LYS A 140 5.56 -2.37 -7.10
N GLU A 141 4.44 -1.87 -7.64
CA GLU A 141 4.42 -0.59 -8.35
C GLU A 141 4.65 0.61 -7.41
N THR A 142 4.15 0.56 -6.17
CA THR A 142 4.43 1.60 -5.17
C THR A 142 5.89 1.59 -4.75
N LEU A 143 6.46 0.39 -4.51
CA LEU A 143 7.86 0.21 -4.20
C LEU A 143 8.77 0.71 -5.35
N ASP A 144 8.45 0.37 -6.60
CA ASP A 144 9.16 0.82 -7.79
C ASP A 144 9.11 2.36 -7.94
N ALA A 145 7.94 2.95 -7.72
CA ALA A 145 7.77 4.41 -7.76
C ALA A 145 8.64 5.13 -6.72
N VAL A 146 8.70 4.60 -5.49
CA VAL A 146 9.56 5.15 -4.43
C VAL A 146 11.03 4.92 -4.73
N HIS A 147 11.42 3.71 -5.14
CA HIS A 147 12.80 3.39 -5.47
C HIS A 147 13.36 4.25 -6.61
N LYS A 148 12.54 4.52 -7.65
CA LYS A 148 12.92 5.41 -8.75
C LYS A 148 13.00 6.89 -8.34
N ALA A 149 12.07 7.34 -7.53
CA ALA A 149 12.03 8.73 -7.09
C ALA A 149 13.15 9.06 -6.07
N PHE A 150 13.51 8.08 -5.26
CA PHE A 150 14.48 8.22 -4.16
C PHE A 150 15.51 7.06 -4.18
N PRO A 151 16.41 7.02 -5.19
CA PRO A 151 17.37 5.92 -5.36
C PRO A 151 18.38 5.80 -4.21
N TRP A 152 18.44 6.80 -3.32
CA TRP A 152 19.27 6.81 -2.10
C TRP A 152 18.51 6.36 -0.85
N ALA A 153 17.18 6.21 -0.91
CA ALA A 153 16.41 5.75 0.23
C ALA A 153 16.66 4.26 0.50
N GLN A 154 16.72 3.89 1.77
CA GLN A 154 16.75 2.49 2.14
C GLN A 154 15.32 1.94 2.07
N VAL A 155 15.10 1.02 1.15
CA VAL A 155 13.81 0.37 0.95
C VAL A 155 13.92 -1.13 1.23
N LYS A 156 12.93 -1.68 1.92
CA LYS A 156 12.81 -3.10 2.24
C LYS A 156 11.37 -3.55 2.07
N VAL A 157 11.16 -4.85 2.00
CA VAL A 157 9.82 -5.46 1.96
C VAL A 157 9.68 -6.44 3.12
N TRP A 158 8.56 -6.35 3.83
CA TRP A 158 8.19 -7.35 4.81
C TRP A 158 7.29 -8.39 4.14
N LEU A 159 7.89 -9.51 3.68
CA LEU A 159 7.19 -10.51 2.86
C LEU A 159 6.04 -11.19 3.61
N ASP A 160 6.16 -11.45 4.91
CA ASP A 160 5.05 -12.01 5.71
C ASP A 160 3.88 -11.03 5.89
N GLY A 161 4.09 -9.75 5.61
CA GLY A 161 3.08 -8.69 5.57
C GLY A 161 2.52 -8.44 4.18
N VAL A 162 2.86 -9.25 3.18
CA VAL A 162 2.38 -9.11 1.79
C VAL A 162 1.56 -10.32 1.37
N VAL A 163 0.48 -10.06 0.64
CA VAL A 163 -0.28 -11.09 -0.08
C VAL A 163 -0.32 -10.72 -1.56
N SER A 164 -0.10 -11.69 -2.43
CA SER A 164 -0.06 -11.54 -3.89
C SER A 164 -1.19 -12.32 -4.56
N ILE A 165 -1.58 -11.90 -5.77
CA ILE A 165 -2.52 -12.67 -6.62
C ILE A 165 -1.79 -13.88 -7.22
N ASP A 166 -0.51 -13.71 -7.58
CA ASP A 166 0.37 -14.82 -7.93
C ASP A 166 0.92 -15.53 -6.66
N ASP A 167 1.92 -16.39 -6.82
CA ASP A 167 2.60 -17.08 -5.71
C ASP A 167 3.68 -16.22 -5.00
N GLY A 168 3.71 -14.92 -5.27
CA GLY A 168 4.70 -13.96 -4.77
C GLY A 168 6.00 -13.91 -5.59
N THR A 169 6.05 -14.64 -6.71
CA THR A 169 7.25 -14.70 -7.58
C THR A 169 7.54 -13.34 -8.22
N THR A 170 6.52 -12.63 -8.69
CA THR A 170 6.70 -11.31 -9.33
C THR A 170 7.39 -10.31 -8.40
N LEU A 171 6.93 -10.21 -7.15
CA LEU A 171 7.54 -9.30 -6.18
C LEU A 171 8.97 -9.72 -5.81
N ARG A 172 9.20 -11.02 -5.55
CA ARG A 172 10.55 -11.52 -5.22
C ARG A 172 11.55 -11.29 -6.33
N ASN A 173 11.18 -11.54 -7.58
CA ASN A 173 12.04 -11.25 -8.73
C ASN A 173 12.37 -9.76 -8.81
N PHE A 174 11.38 -8.89 -8.62
CA PHE A 174 11.59 -7.44 -8.59
C PHE A 174 12.57 -7.03 -7.47
N MET A 175 12.44 -7.60 -6.28
CA MET A 175 13.36 -7.34 -5.15
C MET A 175 14.79 -7.80 -5.49
N GLU A 176 14.96 -8.98 -6.07
CA GLU A 176 16.26 -9.51 -6.46
C GLU A 176 16.93 -8.65 -7.54
N GLU A 177 16.20 -8.28 -8.59
CA GLU A 177 16.69 -7.43 -9.69
C GLU A 177 17.14 -6.03 -9.23
N ASN A 178 16.53 -5.52 -8.15
CA ASN A 178 16.81 -4.18 -7.61
C ASN A 178 17.61 -4.20 -6.30
N ASN A 179 18.10 -5.38 -5.87
CA ASN A 179 18.84 -5.57 -4.61
C ASN A 179 18.08 -5.03 -3.37
N ILE A 180 16.77 -5.26 -3.33
CA ILE A 180 15.90 -4.87 -2.22
C ILE A 180 15.87 -6.02 -1.20
N GLU A 181 16.19 -5.72 0.05
CA GLU A 181 16.24 -6.71 1.14
C GLU A 181 14.86 -6.96 1.75
N GLU A 182 14.70 -8.15 2.32
CA GLU A 182 13.59 -8.44 3.20
C GLU A 182 13.80 -7.79 4.57
N TRP A 183 12.74 -7.19 5.11
CA TRP A 183 12.68 -6.77 6.51
C TRP A 183 11.96 -7.84 7.34
N VAL A 184 12.49 -8.12 8.53
CA VAL A 184 11.91 -9.10 9.46
C VAL A 184 11.61 -8.41 10.79
N PRO A 185 10.40 -8.64 11.39
CA PRO A 185 10.06 -8.09 12.70
C PRO A 185 11.06 -8.49 13.78
N GLU A 186 11.31 -7.57 14.71
CA GLU A 186 12.04 -7.89 15.95
C GLU A 186 11.14 -8.79 16.83
N VAL A 187 11.71 -9.88 17.36
CA VAL A 187 11.01 -10.87 18.20
C VAL A 187 10.88 -10.36 19.62
#